data_c857e880de3dd88a5d3b682de3f6fc04
#
_entry.id   c857e880de3dd88a5d3b682de3f6fc04
#
_cell.length_a   1.000
_cell.length_b   1.000
_cell.length_c   1.000
_cell.angle_alpha   90.00
_cell.angle_beta   90.00
_cell.angle_gamma   90.00
#
_symmetry.space_group_name_H-M   'P 1'
#
loop_
_entity.id
_entity.type
_entity.pdbx_description
1 polymer ?
#
loop_
_entity_poly.entity_id
_entity_poly.type
_entity_poly.pdbx_seq_one_letter_code
_entity_poly.pdbx_strand_id
1 'polypeptide(L)'
;MYNPDEKAMGTGFLVDDTGLVISNWHVADKTSNMYVWVLPEGGEKSAKFLFEKQEYFMGSVVATNKKKDLALIKVSGLPKSIKSVSLGSDDQIEVGDRVYAIGHPISYPWTFSSGMVSQVRKNLEWDYDGKFTHKANVIQMETPISSGNSGGPLFSSEGKVVGVNTWYSTEGQNLNFAVAVDQVKQFIKDNPYIAKVNPLNAAMKKEFPKAQTQDYNNNGTIDTWYVDTNDNGNVDLAFIDDNEDGKIEAVIIDENENGIWETTRVDENQDGTIDYVILDEDEDGKPDLIATDY
;
A
#
# COMPACT_ATOMS: atom_id res chain seq x y z
N MET A 1 -2.07 3.95 -9.11
CA MET A 1 -2.88 3.43 -7.97
C MET A 1 -4.31 3.87 -8.14
N TYR A 2 -5.27 3.06 -7.70
CA TYR A 2 -6.70 3.36 -7.81
C TYR A 2 -7.40 3.02 -6.49
N ASN A 3 -8.15 3.99 -5.99
CA ASN A 3 -9.01 3.85 -4.82
C ASN A 3 -10.42 3.47 -5.31
N PRO A 4 -10.91 2.25 -5.05
CA PRO A 4 -12.20 1.79 -5.55
C PRO A 4 -13.40 2.51 -4.91
N ASP A 5 -13.28 2.95 -3.65
CA ASP A 5 -14.37 3.56 -2.90
C ASP A 5 -14.64 5.00 -3.34
N GLU A 6 -13.58 5.80 -3.52
CA GLU A 6 -13.68 7.19 -4.00
C GLU A 6 -13.56 7.30 -5.53
N LYS A 7 -13.29 6.20 -6.25
CA LYS A 7 -13.02 6.17 -7.70
C LYS A 7 -11.92 7.14 -8.10
N ALA A 8 -10.93 7.32 -7.22
CA ALA A 8 -9.83 8.25 -7.39
C ALA A 8 -8.59 7.54 -7.92
N MET A 9 -7.88 8.20 -8.82
CA MET A 9 -6.57 7.75 -9.31
C MET A 9 -5.46 8.62 -8.73
N GLY A 10 -4.34 7.97 -8.42
CA GLY A 10 -3.13 8.65 -7.97
C GLY A 10 -1.88 7.85 -8.33
N THR A 11 -0.78 8.32 -7.81
CA THR A 11 0.54 7.71 -7.95
C THR A 11 1.05 7.31 -6.56
N GLY A 12 1.97 6.39 -6.51
CA GLY A 12 2.77 6.06 -5.34
C GLY A 12 4.14 5.60 -5.77
N PHE A 13 5.04 5.43 -4.83
CA PHE A 13 6.38 4.92 -5.08
C PHE A 13 6.87 4.04 -3.94
N LEU A 14 7.61 3.00 -4.30
CA LEU A 14 8.14 2.01 -3.37
C LEU A 14 9.30 2.60 -2.58
N VAL A 15 9.26 2.50 -1.25
CA VAL A 15 10.28 3.07 -0.35
C VAL A 15 11.20 2.04 0.28
N ASP A 16 10.82 0.76 0.20
CA ASP A 16 11.66 -0.37 0.61
C ASP A 16 11.39 -1.60 -0.26
N ASP A 17 12.14 -2.67 -0.04
CA ASP A 17 12.02 -3.90 -0.82
C ASP A 17 10.96 -4.87 -0.24
N THR A 18 10.23 -4.47 0.80
CA THR A 18 9.16 -5.27 1.42
C THR A 18 7.78 -4.96 0.82
N GLY A 19 7.68 -4.02 -0.11
CA GLY A 19 6.42 -3.62 -0.73
C GLY A 19 5.77 -2.38 -0.11
N LEU A 20 6.50 -1.63 0.73
CA LEU A 20 5.96 -0.41 1.31
C LEU A 20 5.97 0.74 0.32
N VAL A 21 4.80 1.31 0.07
CA VAL A 21 4.56 2.39 -0.88
C VAL A 21 4.09 3.64 -0.15
N ILE A 22 4.65 4.79 -0.53
CA ILE A 22 4.15 6.11 -0.15
C ILE A 22 3.19 6.63 -1.21
N SER A 23 2.10 7.25 -0.74
CA SER A 23 1.17 8.05 -1.55
C SER A 23 0.61 9.21 -0.72
N ASN A 24 -0.37 9.96 -1.25
CA ASN A 24 -1.11 10.95 -0.46
C ASN A 24 -2.28 10.33 0.30
N TRP A 25 -2.63 10.95 1.44
CA TRP A 25 -3.83 10.61 2.18
C TRP A 25 -5.09 10.77 1.32
N HIS A 26 -5.24 11.90 0.61
CA HIS A 26 -6.43 12.15 -0.21
C HIS A 26 -6.61 11.16 -1.37
N VAL A 27 -5.55 10.43 -1.78
CA VAL A 27 -5.64 9.34 -2.75
C VAL A 27 -6.16 8.06 -2.10
N ALA A 28 -5.79 7.83 -0.82
CA ALA A 28 -6.14 6.63 -0.05
C ALA A 28 -7.29 6.86 0.96
N ASP A 29 -7.97 8.02 0.90
CA ASP A 29 -9.05 8.34 1.84
C ASP A 29 -10.22 7.37 1.71
N LYS A 30 -10.80 6.98 2.84
CA LYS A 30 -11.98 6.12 2.97
C LYS A 30 -11.85 4.71 2.36
N THR A 31 -10.67 4.23 2.10
CA THR A 31 -10.46 2.85 1.67
C THR A 31 -9.43 2.14 2.52
N SER A 32 -9.63 0.86 2.73
CA SER A 32 -8.62 -0.03 3.32
C SER A 32 -7.71 -0.63 2.24
N ASN A 33 -8.21 -0.77 1.02
CA ASN A 33 -7.52 -1.47 -0.06
C ASN A 33 -7.43 -0.63 -1.32
N MET A 34 -6.32 -0.76 -2.03
CA MET A 34 -6.05 -0.06 -3.28
C MET A 34 -5.61 -1.02 -4.37
N TYR A 35 -6.02 -0.76 -5.60
CA TYR A 35 -5.46 -1.45 -6.76
C TYR A 35 -4.19 -0.74 -7.23
N VAL A 36 -3.10 -1.49 -7.36
CA VAL A 36 -1.78 -0.97 -7.68
C VAL A 36 -1.26 -1.60 -8.97
N TRP A 37 -0.91 -0.78 -9.94
CA TRP A 37 -0.23 -1.21 -11.17
C TRP A 37 1.21 -0.73 -11.14
N VAL A 38 2.12 -1.59 -11.53
CA VAL A 38 3.52 -1.27 -11.76
C VAL A 38 3.82 -1.32 -13.26
N LEU A 39 4.78 -0.54 -13.72
CA LEU A 39 5.20 -0.61 -15.12
C LEU A 39 5.94 -1.92 -15.35
N PRO A 40 5.43 -2.84 -16.18
CA PRO A 40 6.18 -4.04 -16.53
C PRO A 40 7.40 -3.67 -17.35
N GLU A 41 8.49 -4.39 -17.17
CA GLU A 41 9.72 -4.22 -17.95
C GLU A 41 9.43 -4.49 -19.44
N GLY A 42 9.71 -3.51 -20.31
CA GLY A 42 9.40 -3.57 -21.75
C GLY A 42 7.91 -3.55 -22.11
N GLY A 43 7.02 -3.32 -21.13
CA GLY A 43 5.56 -3.36 -21.33
C GLY A 43 4.98 -2.12 -22.01
N GLU A 44 3.73 -2.26 -22.47
CA GLU A 44 2.93 -1.16 -23.00
C GLU A 44 2.60 -0.14 -21.91
N LYS A 45 2.65 1.15 -22.25
CA LYS A 45 2.47 2.27 -21.31
C LYS A 45 1.08 2.90 -21.43
N SER A 46 0.08 2.22 -21.97
CA SER A 46 -1.26 2.80 -22.11
C SER A 46 -2.14 2.53 -20.88
N ALA A 47 -2.97 3.51 -20.53
CA ALA A 47 -3.98 3.33 -19.47
C ALA A 47 -4.98 2.21 -19.84
N LYS A 48 -5.32 2.10 -21.13
CA LYS A 48 -6.20 1.06 -21.66
C LYS A 48 -5.67 -0.34 -21.38
N PHE A 49 -4.37 -0.57 -21.60
CA PHE A 49 -3.71 -1.85 -21.31
C PHE A 49 -3.86 -2.25 -19.83
N LEU A 50 -3.66 -1.31 -18.92
CA LEU A 50 -3.74 -1.56 -17.48
C LEU A 50 -5.13 -2.01 -17.03
N PHE A 51 -6.17 -1.35 -17.55
CA PHE A 51 -7.54 -1.66 -17.20
C PHE A 51 -8.03 -2.95 -17.87
N GLU A 52 -7.65 -3.20 -19.13
CA GLU A 52 -8.08 -4.39 -19.87
C GLU A 52 -7.43 -5.67 -19.35
N LYS A 53 -6.20 -5.62 -18.88
CA LYS A 53 -5.50 -6.80 -18.35
C LYS A 53 -5.96 -7.21 -16.96
N GLN A 54 -6.54 -6.29 -16.16
CA GLN A 54 -6.89 -6.51 -14.75
C GLN A 54 -5.73 -7.06 -13.90
N GLU A 55 -4.50 -6.98 -14.40
CA GLU A 55 -3.30 -7.39 -13.68
C GLU A 55 -2.90 -6.27 -12.71
N TYR A 56 -3.44 -6.28 -11.51
CA TYR A 56 -3.11 -5.35 -10.43
C TYR A 56 -2.62 -6.11 -9.20
N PHE A 57 -1.87 -5.42 -8.38
CA PHE A 57 -1.52 -5.88 -7.05
C PHE A 57 -2.46 -5.25 -6.04
N MET A 58 -2.78 -5.99 -4.98
CA MET A 58 -3.52 -5.42 -3.86
C MET A 58 -2.57 -4.67 -2.95
N GLY A 59 -3.00 -3.49 -2.53
CA GLY A 59 -2.29 -2.69 -1.55
C GLY A 59 -3.21 -2.37 -0.38
N SER A 60 -2.80 -2.69 0.84
CA SER A 60 -3.51 -2.36 2.07
C SER A 60 -3.03 -1.02 2.62
N VAL A 61 -3.95 -0.13 2.99
CA VAL A 61 -3.61 1.15 3.63
C VAL A 61 -3.26 0.90 5.09
N VAL A 62 -1.98 0.96 5.42
CA VAL A 62 -1.47 0.58 6.75
C VAL A 62 -1.25 1.76 7.69
N ALA A 63 -1.13 2.97 7.18
CA ALA A 63 -1.13 4.19 7.97
C ALA A 63 -1.49 5.41 7.14
N THR A 64 -2.12 6.39 7.78
CA THR A 64 -2.43 7.69 7.16
C THR A 64 -2.05 8.85 8.05
N ASN A 65 -1.67 9.95 7.44
CA ASN A 65 -1.49 11.23 8.12
C ASN A 65 -2.25 12.32 7.35
N LYS A 66 -3.51 12.49 7.69
CA LYS A 66 -4.39 13.48 7.07
C LYS A 66 -3.79 14.87 7.11
N LYS A 67 -3.18 15.27 8.24
CA LYS A 67 -2.61 16.61 8.40
C LYS A 67 -1.48 16.91 7.42
N LYS A 68 -0.63 15.93 7.15
CA LYS A 68 0.49 16.05 6.19
C LYS A 68 0.14 15.57 4.77
N ASP A 69 -1.08 15.09 4.58
CA ASP A 69 -1.54 14.48 3.32
C ASP A 69 -0.65 13.32 2.85
N LEU A 70 -0.34 12.39 3.76
CA LEU A 70 0.49 11.22 3.47
C LEU A 70 -0.24 9.92 3.80
N ALA A 71 0.02 8.87 3.03
CA ALA A 71 -0.42 7.51 3.27
C ALA A 71 0.72 6.51 3.06
N LEU A 72 0.74 5.47 3.89
CA LEU A 72 1.55 4.26 3.72
C LEU A 72 0.65 3.13 3.26
N ILE A 73 1.06 2.43 2.21
CA ILE A 73 0.31 1.34 1.61
C ILE A 73 1.27 0.16 1.50
N LYS A 74 0.91 -0.97 2.06
CA LYS A 74 1.62 -2.24 1.88
C LYS A 74 1.09 -2.92 0.62
N VAL A 75 1.95 -3.24 -0.30
CA VAL A 75 1.60 -3.92 -1.55
C VAL A 75 2.25 -5.30 -1.55
N SER A 76 1.43 -6.34 -1.66
CA SER A 76 1.87 -7.72 -1.67
C SER A 76 2.15 -8.23 -3.09
N GLY A 77 3.02 -9.24 -3.22
CA GLY A 77 3.27 -9.94 -4.48
C GLY A 77 4.05 -9.14 -5.54
N LEU A 78 4.67 -8.02 -5.19
CA LEU A 78 5.45 -7.24 -6.15
C LEU A 78 6.65 -8.06 -6.68
N PRO A 79 6.90 -8.05 -8.00
CA PRO A 79 8.07 -8.71 -8.57
C PRO A 79 9.38 -8.19 -7.96
N LYS A 80 10.33 -9.07 -7.66
CA LYS A 80 11.66 -8.72 -7.12
C LYS A 80 12.49 -7.81 -8.05
N SER A 81 12.10 -7.68 -9.32
CA SER A 81 12.68 -6.73 -10.28
C SER A 81 12.29 -5.29 -10.00
N ILE A 82 11.16 -5.05 -9.34
CA ILE A 82 10.74 -3.72 -8.91
C ILE A 82 11.63 -3.30 -7.73
N LYS A 83 12.22 -2.13 -7.83
CA LYS A 83 13.16 -1.62 -6.82
C LYS A 83 12.61 -0.39 -6.13
N SER A 84 12.91 -0.29 -4.84
CA SER A 84 12.64 0.91 -4.07
C SER A 84 13.45 2.10 -4.54
N VAL A 85 12.91 3.30 -4.35
CA VAL A 85 13.61 4.55 -4.64
C VAL A 85 14.38 5.04 -3.43
N SER A 86 15.50 5.73 -3.66
CA SER A 86 16.27 6.35 -2.60
C SER A 86 15.62 7.67 -2.16
N LEU A 87 15.38 7.83 -0.84
CA LEU A 87 14.92 9.09 -0.27
C LEU A 87 16.10 10.04 -0.04
N GLY A 88 16.00 11.26 -0.56
CA GLY A 88 16.94 12.37 -0.35
C GLY A 88 16.73 13.10 0.96
N SER A 89 17.08 14.39 1.02
CA SER A 89 16.81 15.30 2.13
C SER A 89 16.34 16.65 1.61
N ASP A 90 15.37 17.27 2.30
CA ASP A 90 14.91 18.63 1.95
C ASP A 90 15.93 19.72 2.34
N ASP A 91 16.89 19.43 3.22
CA ASP A 91 18.00 20.35 3.55
C ASP A 91 18.97 20.57 2.37
N GLN A 92 18.93 19.69 1.37
CA GLN A 92 19.77 19.75 0.18
C GLN A 92 19.08 20.42 -1.02
N ILE A 93 17.83 20.89 -0.84
CA ILE A 93 17.04 21.50 -1.91
C ILE A 93 16.99 23.00 -1.76
N GLU A 94 17.45 23.69 -2.81
CA GLU A 94 17.50 25.14 -2.89
C GLU A 94 16.60 25.68 -4.03
N VAL A 95 16.25 26.97 -3.92
CA VAL A 95 15.53 27.67 -5.02
C VAL A 95 16.41 27.68 -6.26
N GLY A 96 15.82 27.31 -7.40
CA GLY A 96 16.50 27.18 -8.68
C GLY A 96 16.99 25.76 -9.00
N ASP A 97 16.95 24.83 -8.04
CA ASP A 97 17.29 23.43 -8.31
C ASP A 97 16.31 22.79 -9.29
N ARG A 98 16.86 21.98 -10.21
CA ARG A 98 16.06 21.21 -11.15
C ARG A 98 15.45 19.99 -10.46
N VAL A 99 14.15 19.81 -10.65
CA VAL A 99 13.40 18.69 -10.10
C VAL A 99 12.53 18.03 -11.18
N TYR A 100 12.17 16.76 -10.93
CA TYR A 100 11.47 15.91 -11.88
C TYR A 100 10.32 15.19 -11.19
N ALA A 101 9.15 15.15 -11.82
CA ALA A 101 8.00 14.40 -11.33
C ALA A 101 7.69 13.24 -12.27
N ILE A 102 7.30 12.11 -11.69
CA ILE A 102 6.74 10.96 -12.40
C ILE A 102 5.35 10.71 -11.85
N GLY A 103 4.37 10.49 -12.73
CA GLY A 103 3.01 10.27 -12.31
C GLY A 103 2.10 9.78 -13.43
N HIS A 104 0.79 9.88 -13.19
CA HIS A 104 -0.26 9.36 -14.07
C HIS A 104 -1.29 10.46 -14.39
N PRO A 105 -0.87 11.63 -14.92
CA PRO A 105 -1.75 12.76 -15.14
C PRO A 105 -2.88 12.40 -16.11
N ILE A 106 -4.13 12.64 -15.69
CA ILE A 106 -5.34 12.50 -16.56
C ILE A 106 -5.33 11.17 -17.35
N SER A 107 -5.01 10.06 -16.70
CA SER A 107 -4.92 8.72 -17.32
C SER A 107 -3.80 8.51 -18.35
N TYR A 108 -2.78 9.37 -18.36
CA TYR A 108 -1.53 9.14 -19.08
C TYR A 108 -0.47 8.57 -18.12
N PRO A 109 -0.35 7.23 -18.03
CA PRO A 109 0.52 6.59 -17.05
C PRO A 109 2.00 6.87 -17.33
N TRP A 110 2.78 6.89 -16.24
CA TRP A 110 4.24 7.07 -16.25
C TRP A 110 4.72 8.31 -17.03
N THR A 111 3.97 9.40 -16.91
CA THR A 111 4.36 10.68 -17.50
C THR A 111 5.48 11.29 -16.67
N PHE A 112 6.53 11.68 -17.35
CA PHE A 112 7.66 12.41 -16.81
C PHE A 112 7.51 13.91 -17.08
N SER A 113 7.69 14.74 -16.05
CA SER A 113 7.75 16.20 -16.18
C SER A 113 8.94 16.76 -15.42
N SER A 114 9.43 17.94 -15.82
CA SER A 114 10.56 18.61 -15.19
C SER A 114 10.31 20.10 -15.03
N GLY A 115 10.94 20.68 -14.02
CA GLY A 115 10.89 22.09 -13.70
C GLY A 115 11.95 22.47 -12.68
N MET A 116 11.72 23.57 -11.99
CA MET A 116 12.63 24.08 -10.95
C MET A 116 11.89 24.32 -9.65
N VAL A 117 12.64 24.25 -8.54
CA VAL A 117 12.17 24.65 -7.22
C VAL A 117 12.00 26.19 -7.20
N SER A 118 10.78 26.63 -6.92
CA SER A 118 10.47 28.06 -6.77
C SER A 118 10.65 28.54 -5.34
N GLN A 119 10.37 27.67 -4.34
CA GLN A 119 10.52 28.00 -2.93
C GLN A 119 10.41 26.73 -2.06
N VAL A 120 11.08 26.72 -0.90
CA VAL A 120 10.85 25.74 0.18
C VAL A 120 10.08 26.45 1.30
N ARG A 121 8.90 25.94 1.65
CA ARG A 121 8.00 26.55 2.62
C ARG A 121 7.84 25.66 3.85
N LYS A 122 8.18 26.19 5.00
CA LYS A 122 8.00 25.50 6.29
C LYS A 122 6.57 25.72 6.80
N ASN A 123 5.93 24.65 7.29
CA ASN A 123 4.61 24.70 7.91
C ASN A 123 3.52 25.40 7.07
N LEU A 124 3.56 25.23 5.74
CA LEU A 124 2.53 25.76 4.87
C LEU A 124 1.19 25.08 5.18
N GLU A 125 0.14 25.88 5.24
CA GLU A 125 -1.24 25.41 5.40
C GLU A 125 -1.97 25.51 4.07
N TRP A 126 -2.79 24.48 3.76
CA TRP A 126 -3.65 24.44 2.57
C TRP A 126 -4.91 23.64 2.85
N ASP A 127 -5.87 23.80 1.97
CA ASP A 127 -7.18 23.22 2.09
C ASP A 127 -7.68 22.86 0.68
N TYR A 128 -8.40 21.74 0.51
CA TYR A 128 -8.96 21.30 -0.76
C TYR A 128 -10.44 21.70 -0.93
N ASP A 129 -11.21 21.78 0.19
CA ASP A 129 -12.66 21.88 0.15
C ASP A 129 -13.28 22.73 1.27
N GLY A 130 -12.47 23.49 2.00
CA GLY A 130 -12.92 24.31 3.13
C GLY A 130 -13.26 23.52 4.41
N LYS A 131 -13.01 22.21 4.44
CA LYS A 131 -13.40 21.37 5.58
C LYS A 131 -12.25 20.95 6.46
N PHE A 132 -11.05 20.88 5.91
CA PHE A 132 -9.89 20.44 6.67
C PHE A 132 -8.61 21.13 6.21
N THR A 133 -7.89 21.74 7.15
CA THR A 133 -6.61 22.40 6.89
C THR A 133 -5.45 21.41 7.06
N HIS A 134 -4.79 21.10 5.98
CA HIS A 134 -3.51 20.38 5.94
C HIS A 134 -2.37 21.30 6.37
N LYS A 135 -1.27 20.71 6.85
CA LYS A 135 -0.07 21.47 7.25
C LYS A 135 1.18 20.61 7.14
N ALA A 136 2.14 21.05 6.33
CA ALA A 136 3.44 20.38 6.20
C ALA A 136 4.55 21.36 5.73
N ASN A 137 5.79 20.89 5.78
CA ASN A 137 6.85 21.49 4.98
C ASN A 137 6.66 21.05 3.53
N VAL A 138 6.73 22.00 2.59
CA VAL A 138 6.48 21.71 1.17
C VAL A 138 7.52 22.37 0.27
N ILE A 139 7.74 21.77 -0.89
CA ILE A 139 8.52 22.31 -1.99
C ILE A 139 7.51 22.89 -3.00
N GLN A 140 7.58 24.19 -3.25
CA GLN A 140 6.88 24.85 -4.36
C GLN A 140 7.74 24.77 -5.61
N MET A 141 7.16 24.45 -6.74
CA MET A 141 7.88 24.17 -7.98
C MET A 141 7.11 24.61 -9.23
N GLU A 142 7.85 24.80 -10.33
CA GLU A 142 7.30 25.02 -11.67
C GLU A 142 7.01 23.69 -12.41
N THR A 143 7.48 22.56 -11.88
CA THR A 143 7.29 21.23 -12.49
C THR A 143 5.81 20.96 -12.70
N PRO A 144 5.34 20.80 -13.95
CA PRO A 144 3.92 20.58 -14.21
C PRO A 144 3.40 19.31 -13.56
N ILE A 145 2.35 19.45 -12.76
CA ILE A 145 1.58 18.33 -12.21
C ILE A 145 0.09 18.58 -12.43
N SER A 146 -0.69 17.53 -12.43
CA SER A 146 -2.15 17.56 -12.56
C SER A 146 -2.76 16.36 -11.81
N SER A 147 -4.10 16.27 -11.81
CA SER A 147 -4.81 15.14 -11.20
C SER A 147 -4.25 13.81 -11.68
N GLY A 148 -3.91 12.92 -10.74
CA GLY A 148 -3.23 11.64 -11.00
C GLY A 148 -1.72 11.66 -10.70
N ASN A 149 -1.06 12.83 -10.62
CA ASN A 149 0.32 12.94 -10.10
C ASN A 149 0.39 12.90 -8.57
N SER A 150 -0.73 13.13 -7.88
CA SER A 150 -0.82 13.08 -6.41
C SER A 150 -0.28 11.76 -5.88
N GLY A 151 0.58 11.84 -4.86
CA GLY A 151 1.27 10.70 -4.24
C GLY A 151 2.55 10.26 -4.96
N GLY A 152 2.80 10.78 -6.17
CA GLY A 152 3.99 10.46 -6.94
C GLY A 152 5.25 11.14 -6.44
N PRO A 153 6.44 10.60 -6.78
CA PRO A 153 7.71 11.14 -6.34
C PRO A 153 8.08 12.44 -7.07
N LEU A 154 8.67 13.36 -6.32
CA LEU A 154 9.46 14.47 -6.84
C LEU A 154 10.93 14.13 -6.67
N PHE A 155 11.68 14.01 -7.75
CA PHE A 155 13.10 13.66 -7.74
C PHE A 155 14.00 14.90 -7.86
N SER A 156 15.14 14.86 -7.19
CA SER A 156 16.27 15.76 -7.45
C SER A 156 17.03 15.37 -8.73
N SER A 157 17.98 16.20 -9.15
CA SER A 157 18.91 15.89 -10.25
C SER A 157 19.81 14.67 -9.97
N GLU A 158 19.94 14.24 -8.72
CA GLU A 158 20.68 13.05 -8.32
C GLU A 158 19.81 11.77 -8.36
N GLY A 159 18.55 11.86 -8.76
CA GLY A 159 17.62 10.73 -8.80
C GLY A 159 17.13 10.29 -7.41
N LYS A 160 17.25 11.13 -6.38
CA LYS A 160 16.70 10.89 -5.05
C LYS A 160 15.34 11.56 -4.90
N VAL A 161 14.41 10.93 -4.22
CA VAL A 161 13.11 11.53 -3.91
C VAL A 161 13.29 12.61 -2.87
N VAL A 162 12.83 13.83 -3.18
CA VAL A 162 12.89 15.01 -2.31
C VAL A 162 11.51 15.48 -1.86
N GLY A 163 10.43 14.93 -2.46
CA GLY A 163 9.06 15.24 -2.06
C GLY A 163 8.04 14.29 -2.65
N VAL A 164 6.79 14.45 -2.17
CA VAL A 164 5.58 13.76 -2.65
C VAL A 164 4.67 14.78 -3.30
N ASN A 165 4.44 14.68 -4.60
CA ASN A 165 3.55 15.59 -5.32
C ASN A 165 2.15 15.54 -4.70
N THR A 166 1.53 16.69 -4.40
CA THR A 166 0.28 16.68 -3.65
C THR A 166 -0.79 17.59 -4.25
N TRP A 167 -0.52 18.87 -4.54
CA TRP A 167 -1.53 19.74 -5.16
C TRP A 167 -0.92 20.80 -6.06
N TYR A 168 -1.79 21.44 -6.86
CA TYR A 168 -1.48 22.63 -7.62
C TYR A 168 -2.57 23.70 -7.39
N SER A 169 -2.18 24.96 -7.49
CA SER A 169 -3.15 26.05 -7.42
C SER A 169 -3.69 26.38 -8.81
N THR A 170 -5.00 26.57 -8.90
CA THR A 170 -5.67 27.08 -10.11
C THR A 170 -5.74 28.60 -10.17
N GLU A 171 -5.36 29.29 -9.09
CA GLU A 171 -5.37 30.76 -9.00
C GLU A 171 -4.14 31.42 -9.66
N GLY A 172 -3.18 30.61 -10.11
CA GLY A 172 -1.97 31.08 -10.78
C GLY A 172 -1.34 30.01 -11.65
N GLN A 173 -0.35 30.41 -12.46
CA GLN A 173 0.40 29.47 -13.30
C GLN A 173 1.62 28.95 -12.55
N ASN A 174 1.95 27.67 -12.78
CA ASN A 174 3.16 27.02 -12.24
C ASN A 174 3.26 27.05 -10.70
N LEU A 175 2.14 27.04 -10.01
CA LEU A 175 2.07 26.94 -8.56
C LEU A 175 1.77 25.49 -8.16
N ASN A 176 2.80 24.67 -8.18
CA ASN A 176 2.73 23.24 -7.87
C ASN A 176 3.49 22.94 -6.56
N PHE A 177 3.03 21.96 -5.81
CA PHE A 177 3.52 21.70 -4.47
C PHE A 177 3.73 20.22 -4.22
N ALA A 178 4.80 19.89 -3.50
CA ALA A 178 5.11 18.56 -3.01
C ALA A 178 5.39 18.61 -1.50
N VAL A 179 4.88 17.65 -0.75
CA VAL A 179 5.26 17.48 0.68
C VAL A 179 6.72 17.07 0.74
N ALA A 180 7.54 17.80 1.52
CA ALA A 180 8.97 17.59 1.61
C ALA A 180 9.34 16.20 2.19
N VAL A 181 10.39 15.59 1.66
CA VAL A 181 10.75 14.19 1.94
C VAL A 181 11.05 13.91 3.42
N ASP A 182 11.55 14.88 4.19
CA ASP A 182 11.78 14.65 5.62
C ASP A 182 10.49 14.50 6.42
N GLN A 183 9.36 15.03 5.92
CA GLN A 183 8.03 14.72 6.45
C GLN A 183 7.65 13.24 6.19
N VAL A 184 8.07 12.71 5.04
CA VAL A 184 7.87 11.30 4.64
C VAL A 184 8.71 10.39 5.53
N LYS A 185 10.01 10.69 5.68
CA LYS A 185 10.91 9.91 6.56
C LYS A 185 10.41 9.88 8.00
N GLN A 186 9.94 11.02 8.51
CA GLN A 186 9.37 11.06 9.85
C GLN A 186 8.08 10.25 9.94
N PHE A 187 7.22 10.31 8.93
CA PHE A 187 5.99 9.54 8.88
C PHE A 187 6.26 8.03 8.85
N ILE A 188 7.22 7.56 8.04
CA ILE A 188 7.66 6.16 8.04
C ILE A 188 8.19 5.75 9.42
N LYS A 189 9.05 6.59 10.04
CA LYS A 189 9.62 6.31 11.35
C LYS A 189 8.56 6.25 12.46
N ASP A 190 7.54 7.10 12.39
CA ASP A 190 6.46 7.15 13.38
C ASP A 190 5.48 5.96 13.23
N ASN A 191 5.52 5.29 12.08
CA ASN A 191 4.70 4.12 11.77
C ASN A 191 5.61 2.94 11.39
N PRO A 192 6.29 2.32 12.36
CA PRO A 192 7.27 1.26 12.11
C PRO A 192 6.60 -0.06 11.71
N TYR A 193 5.70 -0.01 10.75
CA TYR A 193 5.09 -1.20 10.13
C TYR A 193 6.17 -2.12 9.54
N ILE A 194 7.28 -1.53 9.10
CA ILE A 194 8.40 -2.21 8.44
C ILE A 194 9.37 -2.85 9.43
N ALA A 195 9.51 -2.31 10.62
CA ALA A 195 10.50 -2.77 11.61
C ALA A 195 9.94 -3.80 12.58
N LYS A 196 8.63 -4.03 12.58
CA LYS A 196 8.04 -5.12 13.34
C LYS A 196 8.09 -6.37 12.47
N VAL A 197 8.94 -7.32 12.83
CA VAL A 197 8.59 -8.72 12.71
C VAL A 197 7.09 -8.77 13.00
N ASN A 198 6.27 -9.16 12.00
CA ASN A 198 4.82 -9.22 12.13
C ASN A 198 4.50 -9.71 13.55
N PRO A 199 3.85 -8.91 14.41
CA PRO A 199 3.64 -9.31 15.82
C PRO A 199 2.86 -10.63 15.89
N LEU A 200 2.08 -10.94 14.86
CA LEU A 200 1.42 -12.21 14.69
C LEU A 200 2.43 -13.34 14.51
N ASN A 201 3.49 -13.20 13.71
CA ASN A 201 4.55 -14.21 13.58
C ASN A 201 5.22 -14.54 14.92
N ALA A 202 5.47 -13.54 15.75
CA ALA A 202 6.04 -13.75 17.07
C ALA A 202 5.05 -14.41 18.03
N ALA A 203 3.77 -14.04 17.96
CA ALA A 203 2.68 -14.62 18.74
C ALA A 203 2.43 -16.08 18.32
N MET A 204 2.27 -16.32 17.01
CA MET A 204 2.05 -17.66 16.44
C MET A 204 3.21 -18.62 16.75
N LYS A 205 4.46 -18.16 16.60
CA LYS A 205 5.63 -18.96 16.96
C LYS A 205 5.71 -19.30 18.46
N LYS A 206 5.19 -18.44 19.32
CA LYS A 206 5.11 -18.67 20.76
C LYS A 206 4.01 -19.67 21.11
N GLU A 207 2.85 -19.53 20.49
CA GLU A 207 1.66 -20.34 20.74
C GLU A 207 1.74 -21.70 20.05
N PHE A 208 2.19 -21.70 18.79
CA PHE A 208 2.34 -22.89 17.96
C PHE A 208 3.80 -23.04 17.48
N PRO A 209 4.73 -23.44 18.34
CA PRO A 209 6.17 -23.48 18.02
C PRO A 209 6.54 -24.49 16.92
N LYS A 210 5.66 -25.43 16.62
CA LYS A 210 5.83 -26.46 15.58
C LYS A 210 5.07 -26.16 14.30
N ALA A 211 4.32 -25.04 14.21
CA ALA A 211 3.57 -24.69 13.02
C ALA A 211 4.48 -24.64 11.78
N GLN A 212 4.04 -25.25 10.72
CA GLN A 212 4.63 -25.06 9.40
C GLN A 212 4.16 -23.70 8.87
N THR A 213 5.04 -22.98 8.16
CA THR A 213 4.72 -21.63 7.70
C THR A 213 4.91 -21.51 6.21
N GLN A 214 4.05 -20.71 5.58
CA GLN A 214 4.10 -20.43 4.15
C GLN A 214 4.08 -18.92 3.93
N ASP A 215 4.80 -18.49 2.90
CA ASP A 215 4.80 -17.17 2.29
C ASP A 215 4.33 -17.38 0.85
N TYR A 216 3.00 -17.32 0.60
CA TYR A 216 2.42 -17.66 -0.70
C TYR A 216 2.76 -16.64 -1.78
N ASN A 217 2.90 -15.39 -1.41
CA ASN A 217 3.21 -14.32 -2.35
C ASN A 217 4.72 -14.11 -2.53
N ASN A 218 5.56 -14.84 -1.79
CA ASN A 218 7.04 -14.79 -1.84
C ASN A 218 7.63 -13.40 -1.59
N ASN A 219 7.02 -12.62 -0.72
CA ASN A 219 7.48 -11.28 -0.39
C ASN A 219 8.41 -11.21 0.83
N GLY A 220 8.62 -12.35 1.50
CA GLY A 220 9.48 -12.49 2.68
C GLY A 220 8.73 -12.37 4.00
N THR A 221 7.40 -12.19 3.98
CA THR A 221 6.53 -12.22 5.16
C THR A 221 5.73 -13.52 5.16
N ILE A 222 5.56 -14.13 6.32
CA ILE A 222 4.71 -15.32 6.46
C ILE A 222 3.26 -14.85 6.52
N ASP A 223 2.43 -15.41 5.68
CA ASP A 223 1.01 -15.14 5.56
C ASP A 223 0.12 -16.30 6.02
N THR A 224 0.69 -17.51 6.18
CA THR A 224 -0.08 -18.69 6.57
C THR A 224 0.70 -19.56 7.56
N TRP A 225 0.00 -20.03 8.60
CA TRP A 225 0.51 -20.97 9.61
C TRP A 225 -0.35 -22.24 9.63
N TYR A 226 0.28 -23.37 9.35
CA TYR A 226 -0.33 -24.69 9.42
C TYR A 226 0.00 -25.34 10.74
N VAL A 227 -1.01 -25.74 11.49
CA VAL A 227 -0.89 -26.26 12.85
C VAL A 227 -1.44 -27.68 12.91
N ASP A 228 -0.67 -28.57 13.53
CA ASP A 228 -1.09 -29.87 14.02
C ASP A 228 -1.38 -29.71 15.53
N THR A 229 -2.67 -29.58 15.88
CA THR A 229 -3.07 -29.22 17.25
C THR A 229 -2.95 -30.35 18.23
N ASN A 230 -2.92 -31.60 17.74
CA ASN A 230 -2.88 -32.81 18.56
C ASN A 230 -1.56 -33.61 18.48
N ASP A 231 -0.56 -33.10 17.73
CA ASP A 231 0.77 -33.69 17.56
C ASP A 231 0.76 -35.10 16.92
N ASN A 232 -0.22 -35.40 16.02
CA ASN A 232 -0.29 -36.70 15.38
C ASN A 232 0.43 -36.75 14.02
N GLY A 233 0.92 -35.62 13.52
CA GLY A 233 1.65 -35.47 12.27
C GLY A 233 0.81 -35.00 11.08
N ASN A 234 -0.50 -34.80 11.24
CA ASN A 234 -1.39 -34.22 10.28
C ASN A 234 -1.72 -32.78 10.67
N VAL A 235 -1.81 -31.90 9.69
CA VAL A 235 -2.26 -30.52 9.91
C VAL A 235 -3.77 -30.51 9.96
N ASP A 236 -4.34 -29.93 11.01
CA ASP A 236 -5.77 -29.84 11.25
C ASP A 236 -6.31 -28.41 11.29
N LEU A 237 -5.41 -27.42 11.29
CA LEU A 237 -5.77 -26.01 11.36
C LEU A 237 -4.83 -25.13 10.53
N ALA A 238 -5.38 -24.16 9.81
CA ALA A 238 -4.58 -23.11 9.16
C ALA A 238 -5.09 -21.71 9.51
N PHE A 239 -4.17 -20.82 9.85
CA PHE A 239 -4.43 -19.40 10.06
C PHE A 239 -3.90 -18.59 8.90
N ILE A 240 -4.68 -17.66 8.37
CA ILE A 240 -4.36 -16.84 7.20
C ILE A 240 -4.38 -15.36 7.55
N ASP A 241 -3.28 -14.66 7.26
CA ASP A 241 -3.09 -13.20 7.28
C ASP A 241 -2.66 -12.80 5.85
N ASP A 242 -3.62 -12.81 4.91
CA ASP A 242 -3.37 -12.63 3.48
C ASP A 242 -2.89 -11.20 3.15
N ASN A 243 -3.37 -10.22 3.90
CA ASN A 243 -2.97 -8.83 3.75
C ASN A 243 -1.75 -8.44 4.57
N GLU A 244 -1.25 -9.35 5.44
CA GLU A 244 -0.05 -9.20 6.29
C GLU A 244 -0.10 -8.00 7.25
N ASP A 245 -1.28 -7.62 7.69
CA ASP A 245 -1.47 -6.51 8.63
C ASP A 245 -1.29 -6.92 10.10
N GLY A 246 -1.10 -8.22 10.35
CA GLY A 246 -0.88 -8.80 11.67
C GLY A 246 -2.16 -9.24 12.36
N LYS A 247 -3.24 -9.40 11.62
CA LYS A 247 -4.49 -9.99 12.05
C LYS A 247 -4.84 -11.18 11.17
N ILE A 248 -5.66 -12.07 11.67
CA ILE A 248 -6.11 -13.25 10.94
C ILE A 248 -7.42 -12.91 10.23
N GLU A 249 -7.45 -13.03 8.90
CA GLU A 249 -8.68 -12.91 8.10
C GLU A 249 -9.45 -14.20 8.02
N ALA A 250 -8.77 -15.32 8.03
CA ALA A 250 -9.45 -16.61 7.92
C ALA A 250 -8.77 -17.72 8.75
N VAL A 251 -9.60 -18.62 9.25
CA VAL A 251 -9.16 -19.86 9.88
C VAL A 251 -9.81 -21.01 9.12
N ILE A 252 -8.98 -21.93 8.63
CA ILE A 252 -9.42 -23.14 7.89
C ILE A 252 -9.19 -24.33 8.79
N ILE A 253 -10.16 -25.25 8.82
CA ILE A 253 -10.21 -26.41 9.72
C ILE A 253 -10.43 -27.66 8.90
N ASP A 254 -9.58 -28.67 9.13
CA ASP A 254 -9.72 -30.07 8.69
C ASP A 254 -10.08 -30.90 9.93
N GLU A 255 -11.38 -31.05 10.20
CA GLU A 255 -11.88 -31.64 11.43
C GLU A 255 -11.59 -33.16 11.54
N ASN A 256 -11.48 -33.83 10.40
CA ASN A 256 -11.27 -35.27 10.34
C ASN A 256 -9.83 -35.66 9.95
N GLU A 257 -8.98 -34.67 9.67
CA GLU A 257 -7.56 -34.81 9.34
C GLU A 257 -7.28 -35.68 8.11
N ASN A 258 -8.16 -35.63 7.14
CA ASN A 258 -8.01 -36.38 5.90
C ASN A 258 -7.25 -35.60 4.80
N GLY A 259 -6.88 -34.34 5.08
CA GLY A 259 -6.19 -33.42 4.17
C GLY A 259 -7.14 -32.61 3.28
N ILE A 260 -8.44 -32.64 3.54
CA ILE A 260 -9.47 -31.83 2.91
C ILE A 260 -10.03 -30.87 3.98
N TRP A 261 -10.22 -29.63 3.61
CA TRP A 261 -10.63 -28.57 4.54
C TRP A 261 -12.15 -28.43 4.53
N GLU A 262 -12.83 -28.84 5.59
CA GLU A 262 -14.30 -28.83 5.65
C GLU A 262 -14.86 -27.48 6.05
N THR A 263 -14.15 -26.72 6.86
CA THR A 263 -14.66 -25.47 7.43
C THR A 263 -13.68 -24.32 7.21
N THR A 264 -14.16 -23.20 6.64
CA THR A 264 -13.42 -21.93 6.61
C THR A 264 -14.23 -20.86 7.34
N ARG A 265 -13.65 -20.25 8.37
CA ARG A 265 -14.22 -19.12 9.11
C ARG A 265 -13.53 -17.84 8.68
N VAL A 266 -14.29 -16.84 8.25
CA VAL A 266 -13.75 -15.58 7.68
C VAL A 266 -14.22 -14.39 8.52
N ASP A 267 -13.26 -13.56 8.92
CA ASP A 267 -13.43 -12.22 9.50
C ASP A 267 -12.88 -11.21 8.47
N GLU A 268 -13.70 -10.86 7.47
CA GLU A 268 -13.28 -10.05 6.33
C GLU A 268 -12.98 -8.60 6.74
N ASN A 269 -13.71 -8.09 7.74
CA ASN A 269 -13.55 -6.73 8.23
C ASN A 269 -12.55 -6.61 9.39
N GLN A 270 -12.02 -7.74 9.90
CA GLN A 270 -11.03 -7.86 10.97
C GLN A 270 -11.44 -7.17 12.28
N ASP A 271 -12.73 -7.21 12.61
CA ASP A 271 -13.24 -6.66 13.87
C ASP A 271 -13.22 -7.68 15.03
N GLY A 272 -12.80 -8.91 14.75
CA GLY A 272 -12.73 -10.04 15.70
C GLY A 272 -14.02 -10.85 15.77
N THR A 273 -14.97 -10.59 14.87
CA THR A 273 -16.23 -11.33 14.73
C THR A 273 -16.21 -12.04 13.39
N ILE A 274 -16.63 -13.31 13.35
CA ILE A 274 -16.70 -14.04 12.08
C ILE A 274 -17.86 -13.47 11.25
N ASP A 275 -17.55 -12.99 10.04
CA ASP A 275 -18.53 -12.44 9.11
C ASP A 275 -19.32 -13.54 8.40
N TYR A 276 -18.63 -14.64 8.03
CA TYR A 276 -19.27 -15.80 7.42
C TYR A 276 -18.45 -17.10 7.59
N VAL A 277 -19.11 -18.22 7.41
CA VAL A 277 -18.50 -19.55 7.44
C VAL A 277 -18.80 -20.25 6.12
N ILE A 278 -17.79 -20.84 5.52
CA ILE A 278 -17.88 -21.68 4.33
C ILE A 278 -17.74 -23.14 4.78
N LEU A 279 -18.66 -23.99 4.34
CA LEU A 279 -18.64 -25.43 4.61
C LEU A 279 -18.55 -26.20 3.30
N ASP A 280 -17.72 -27.24 3.28
CA ASP A 280 -17.60 -28.26 2.25
C ASP A 280 -17.92 -29.61 2.94
N GLU A 281 -19.23 -29.95 3.03
CA GLU A 281 -19.71 -31.10 3.81
C GLU A 281 -19.48 -32.43 3.10
N ASP A 282 -19.41 -32.42 1.75
CA ASP A 282 -19.18 -33.63 0.96
C ASP A 282 -17.72 -33.80 0.51
N GLU A 283 -16.84 -32.86 0.93
CA GLU A 283 -15.39 -32.89 0.74
C GLU A 283 -14.97 -32.97 -0.76
N ASP A 284 -15.78 -32.39 -1.67
CA ASP A 284 -15.47 -32.38 -3.10
C ASP A 284 -14.54 -31.21 -3.52
N GLY A 285 -14.13 -30.37 -2.55
CA GLY A 285 -13.30 -29.19 -2.74
C GLY A 285 -14.08 -27.96 -3.21
N LYS A 286 -15.41 -27.99 -3.10
CA LYS A 286 -16.30 -26.88 -3.43
C LYS A 286 -17.23 -26.57 -2.27
N PRO A 287 -17.50 -25.30 -2.00
CA PRO A 287 -18.41 -24.93 -0.94
C PRO A 287 -19.83 -25.48 -1.18
N ASP A 288 -20.38 -26.19 -0.20
CA ASP A 288 -21.77 -26.62 -0.14
C ASP A 288 -22.66 -25.54 0.48
N LEU A 289 -22.15 -24.83 1.46
CA LEU A 289 -22.89 -23.83 2.21
C LEU A 289 -22.00 -22.63 2.55
N ILE A 290 -22.56 -21.42 2.43
CA ILE A 290 -22.00 -20.19 2.99
C ILE A 290 -23.04 -19.64 3.95
N ALA A 291 -22.71 -19.61 5.25
CA ALA A 291 -23.57 -19.10 6.30
C ALA A 291 -23.07 -17.72 6.80
N THR A 292 -23.95 -16.73 6.82
CA THR A 292 -23.76 -15.42 7.41
C THR A 292 -24.61 -15.34 8.68
N ASP A 293 -24.16 -14.60 9.69
CA ASP A 293 -24.77 -14.46 11.01
C ASP A 293 -24.42 -15.58 12.02
N TYR A 294 -23.30 -15.37 12.70
CA TYR A 294 -22.98 -16.05 13.95
C TYR A 294 -22.90 -15.05 15.10
#